data_844929005273fb702d7a4b2bf579556d
#
_entry.id   844929005273fb702d7a4b2bf579556d
#
_cell.length_a   1.000
_cell.length_b   1.000
_cell.length_c   1.000
_cell.angle_alpha   90.00
_cell.angle_beta   90.00
_cell.angle_gamma   90.00
#
_symmetry.space_group_name_H-M   'P 1'
#
loop_
_entity.id
_entity.type
_entity.pdbx_description
1 polymer ?
#
loop_
_entity_poly.entity_id
_entity_poly.type
_entity_poly.pdbx_seq_one_letter_code
_entity_poly.pdbx_strand_id
1 'polypeptide(L)'
;MPQPSPSTDAAHRLIVGGGDSELDSRLSKELDAYNFAAVGESNLEEFTVKVEDTDGQLVAGLSGWTWGTCAGIGMVWVREDSRKEGWGGRMLEATEQLARERGCRQLLVSSFTFQAPDFYRRHGYTEFARSEGLPIEDAADVHFVKAL
;
A
#
# COMPACT_ATOMS: atom_id res chain seq x y z
N MET A 1 -13.31 54.52 6.96
CA MET A 1 -12.86 53.20 7.33
C MET A 1 -13.63 52.19 6.46
N PRO A 2 -13.01 51.44 5.61
CA PRO A 2 -13.72 50.38 4.91
C PRO A 2 -14.03 49.30 5.90
N GLN A 3 -15.29 48.87 5.95
CA GLN A 3 -15.74 47.71 6.72
C GLN A 3 -15.02 46.48 6.21
N PRO A 4 -14.51 45.57 7.05
CA PRO A 4 -13.99 44.30 6.60
C PRO A 4 -15.11 43.53 5.89
N SER A 5 -14.83 43.02 4.69
CA SER A 5 -15.72 42.11 3.99
C SER A 5 -16.07 40.94 4.92
N PRO A 6 -17.34 40.49 4.99
CA PRO A 6 -17.67 39.31 5.77
C PRO A 6 -16.81 38.12 5.32
N SER A 7 -16.13 37.53 6.28
CA SER A 7 -15.33 36.34 6.01
C SER A 7 -16.25 35.27 5.41
N THR A 8 -15.84 34.63 4.34
CA THR A 8 -16.50 33.50 3.68
C THR A 8 -16.72 32.31 4.63
N ASP A 9 -16.27 32.40 5.86
CA ASP A 9 -16.32 31.39 6.92
C ASP A 9 -17.69 31.24 7.62
N ALA A 10 -18.60 32.21 7.43
CA ALA A 10 -19.88 32.18 8.17
C ALA A 10 -20.83 31.06 7.73
N ALA A 11 -20.65 30.46 6.53
CA ALA A 11 -21.53 29.40 5.99
C ALA A 11 -20.99 27.98 6.18
N HIS A 12 -19.75 27.79 6.64
CA HIS A 12 -19.08 26.50 6.75
C HIS A 12 -18.49 26.30 8.14
N ARG A 13 -18.49 25.06 8.60
CA ARG A 13 -17.85 24.65 9.85
C ARG A 13 -16.75 23.64 9.56
N LEU A 14 -15.56 23.88 10.13
CA LEU A 14 -14.49 22.89 10.18
C LEU A 14 -14.68 22.07 11.46
N ILE A 15 -14.72 20.75 11.32
CA ILE A 15 -14.93 19.81 12.43
C ILE A 15 -13.76 18.83 12.46
N VAL A 16 -13.10 18.73 13.61
CA VAL A 16 -12.06 17.75 13.87
C VAL A 16 -12.62 16.65 14.77
N GLY A 17 -12.49 15.39 14.38
CA GLY A 17 -13.05 14.26 15.12
C GLY A 17 -12.19 13.01 15.01
N GLY A 18 -12.72 11.90 15.50
CA GLY A 18 -12.11 10.58 15.39
C GLY A 18 -12.36 9.92 14.02
N GLY A 19 -12.10 8.61 13.93
CA GLY A 19 -12.41 7.83 12.73
C GLY A 19 -13.90 7.84 12.42
N ASP A 20 -14.23 7.94 11.13
CA ASP A 20 -15.60 8.04 10.64
C ASP A 20 -15.76 7.26 9.34
N SER A 21 -16.35 6.06 9.43
CA SER A 21 -16.52 5.16 8.28
C SER A 21 -17.51 5.69 7.24
N GLU A 22 -18.47 6.52 7.64
CA GLU A 22 -19.40 7.14 6.68
C GLU A 22 -18.67 8.22 5.87
N LEU A 23 -17.83 9.00 6.56
CA LEU A 23 -16.98 9.99 5.90
C LEU A 23 -16.01 9.29 4.94
N ASP A 24 -15.36 8.23 5.38
CA ASP A 24 -14.42 7.45 4.53
C ASP A 24 -15.11 6.94 3.25
N SER A 25 -16.30 6.37 3.39
CA SER A 25 -17.10 5.90 2.25
C SER A 25 -17.47 7.05 1.31
N ARG A 26 -17.82 8.20 1.85
CA ARG A 26 -18.13 9.39 1.06
C ARG A 26 -16.90 9.93 0.34
N LEU A 27 -15.77 10.02 1.02
CA LEU A 27 -14.50 10.46 0.44
C LEU A 27 -14.06 9.54 -0.70
N SER A 28 -14.15 8.22 -0.51
CA SER A 28 -13.84 7.25 -1.55
C SER A 28 -14.67 7.48 -2.80
N LYS A 29 -15.98 7.62 -2.64
CA LYS A 29 -16.91 7.86 -3.76
C LYS A 29 -16.60 9.15 -4.52
N GLU A 30 -16.34 10.24 -3.80
CA GLU A 30 -16.04 11.53 -4.43
C GLU A 30 -14.68 11.50 -5.15
N LEU A 31 -13.68 10.85 -4.54
CA LEU A 31 -12.36 10.69 -5.17
C LEU A 31 -12.41 9.79 -6.40
N ASP A 32 -13.17 8.71 -6.36
CA ASP A 32 -13.35 7.82 -7.52
C ASP A 32 -13.98 8.56 -8.70
N ALA A 33 -14.99 9.38 -8.44
CA ALA A 33 -15.61 10.22 -9.46
C ALA A 33 -14.65 11.26 -10.04
N TYR A 34 -13.88 11.90 -9.17
CA TYR A 34 -12.85 12.86 -9.59
C TYR A 34 -11.75 12.20 -10.43
N ASN A 35 -11.25 11.06 -9.97
CA ASN A 35 -10.20 10.30 -10.67
C ASN A 35 -10.71 9.81 -12.04
N PHE A 36 -11.92 9.29 -12.10
CA PHE A 36 -12.53 8.87 -13.36
C PHE A 36 -12.64 10.03 -14.36
N ALA A 37 -13.06 11.20 -13.91
CA ALA A 37 -13.14 12.37 -14.76
C ALA A 37 -11.75 12.83 -15.28
N ALA A 38 -10.70 12.63 -14.47
CA ALA A 38 -9.35 13.04 -14.83
C ALA A 38 -8.62 12.07 -15.75
N VAL A 39 -8.71 10.76 -15.48
CA VAL A 39 -7.88 9.74 -16.15
C VAL A 39 -8.69 8.62 -16.83
N GLY A 40 -10.01 8.67 -16.74
CA GLY A 40 -10.90 7.64 -17.27
C GLY A 40 -11.05 6.45 -16.33
N GLU A 41 -11.38 5.29 -16.90
CA GLU A 41 -11.67 4.09 -16.14
C GLU A 41 -10.47 3.67 -15.26
N SER A 42 -10.73 3.43 -13.99
CA SER A 42 -9.73 2.95 -13.04
C SER A 42 -9.60 1.43 -13.17
N ASN A 43 -8.40 0.95 -13.50
CA ASN A 43 -8.05 -0.47 -13.49
C ASN A 43 -7.49 -0.89 -12.13
N LEU A 44 -7.99 -0.31 -11.04
CA LEU A 44 -7.60 -0.71 -9.70
C LEU A 44 -8.17 -2.10 -9.39
N GLU A 45 -7.28 -3.04 -9.20
CA GLU A 45 -7.63 -4.42 -8.84
C GLU A 45 -6.79 -4.87 -7.65
N GLU A 46 -7.45 -5.47 -6.66
CA GLU A 46 -6.76 -6.10 -5.55
C GLU A 46 -6.30 -7.51 -5.95
N PHE A 47 -5.30 -8.03 -5.24
CA PHE A 47 -4.84 -9.40 -5.38
C PHE A 47 -4.34 -9.96 -4.05
N THR A 48 -4.31 -11.27 -3.95
CA THR A 48 -3.70 -12.01 -2.85
C THR A 48 -2.85 -13.15 -3.38
N VAL A 49 -1.79 -13.46 -2.63
CA VAL A 49 -1.01 -14.69 -2.80
C VAL A 49 -0.98 -15.37 -1.44
N LYS A 50 -1.28 -16.65 -1.38
CA LYS A 50 -1.25 -17.38 -0.12
C LYS A 50 -0.65 -18.78 -0.29
N VAL A 51 -0.06 -19.26 0.77
CA VAL A 51 0.47 -20.61 0.91
C VAL A 51 -0.25 -21.28 2.07
N GLU A 52 -0.86 -22.42 1.80
CA GLU A 52 -1.55 -23.22 2.81
C GLU A 52 -0.86 -24.57 2.95
N ASP A 53 -0.90 -25.14 4.15
CA ASP A 53 -0.44 -26.51 4.38
C ASP A 53 -1.52 -27.53 3.99
N THR A 54 -1.23 -28.81 4.17
CA THR A 54 -2.14 -29.89 3.83
C THR A 54 -3.44 -29.90 4.65
N ASP A 55 -3.45 -29.23 5.79
CA ASP A 55 -4.62 -29.06 6.65
C ASP A 55 -5.41 -27.78 6.31
N GLY A 56 -4.98 -27.04 5.29
CA GLY A 56 -5.62 -25.77 4.89
C GLY A 56 -5.28 -24.60 5.80
N GLN A 57 -4.26 -24.71 6.64
CA GLN A 57 -3.81 -23.62 7.50
C GLN A 57 -2.87 -22.69 6.76
N LEU A 58 -3.00 -21.39 7.02
CA LEU A 58 -2.16 -20.37 6.38
C LEU A 58 -0.70 -20.49 6.84
N VAL A 59 0.21 -20.69 5.91
CA VAL A 59 1.67 -20.73 6.12
C VAL A 59 2.31 -19.38 5.79
N ALA A 60 1.86 -18.75 4.73
CA ALA A 60 2.36 -17.44 4.28
C ALA A 60 1.31 -16.75 3.42
N GLY A 61 1.37 -15.45 3.34
CA GLY A 61 0.46 -14.70 2.50
C GLY A 61 0.90 -13.27 2.27
N LEU A 62 0.40 -12.69 1.22
CA LEU A 62 0.49 -11.27 0.95
C LEU A 62 -0.77 -10.78 0.25
N SER A 63 -1.05 -9.52 0.40
CA SER A 63 -2.10 -8.81 -0.31
C SER A 63 -1.58 -7.51 -0.87
N GLY A 64 -2.17 -7.10 -1.97
CA GLY A 64 -1.75 -5.88 -2.64
C GLY A 64 -2.77 -5.44 -3.68
N TRP A 65 -2.32 -4.57 -4.56
CA TRP A 65 -3.13 -3.94 -5.59
C TRP A 65 -2.32 -3.68 -6.85
N THR A 66 -3.01 -3.59 -7.96
CA THR A 66 -2.47 -3.07 -9.22
C THR A 66 -3.36 -1.93 -9.69
N TRP A 67 -2.75 -0.85 -10.14
CA TRP A 67 -3.44 0.30 -10.68
C TRP A 67 -2.64 0.89 -11.85
N GLY A 68 -3.20 0.81 -13.05
CA GLY A 68 -2.48 1.24 -14.24
C GLY A 68 -1.19 0.46 -14.42
N THR A 69 -0.07 1.15 -14.44
CA THR A 69 1.28 0.57 -14.62
C THR A 69 2.05 0.34 -13.33
N CYS A 70 1.38 0.48 -12.18
CA CYS A 70 1.98 0.30 -10.87
C CYS A 70 1.29 -0.80 -10.06
N ALA A 71 2.06 -1.61 -9.38
CA ALA A 71 1.61 -2.54 -8.37
C ALA A 71 2.10 -2.12 -6.99
N GLY A 72 1.38 -2.50 -5.95
CA GLY A 72 1.81 -2.28 -4.57
C GLY A 72 1.48 -3.49 -3.70
N ILE A 73 2.33 -3.76 -2.74
CA ILE A 73 2.11 -4.77 -1.70
C ILE A 73 1.74 -4.04 -0.41
N GLY A 74 0.60 -4.39 0.18
CA GLY A 74 0.11 -3.80 1.41
C GLY A 74 0.52 -4.56 2.65
N MET A 75 0.43 -5.88 2.63
CA MET A 75 0.72 -6.75 3.77
C MET A 75 1.45 -8.01 3.32
N VAL A 76 2.44 -8.43 4.11
CA VAL A 76 3.17 -9.70 3.91
C VAL A 76 3.38 -10.36 5.26
N TRP A 77 3.14 -11.66 5.33
CA TRP A 77 3.40 -12.44 6.53
C TRP A 77 3.82 -13.87 6.19
N VAL A 78 4.77 -14.39 6.95
CA VAL A 78 5.20 -15.78 6.90
C VAL A 78 5.16 -16.34 8.32
N ARG A 79 4.53 -17.50 8.49
CA ARG A 79 4.46 -18.19 9.77
C ARG A 79 5.88 -18.47 10.30
N GLU A 80 6.08 -18.30 11.60
CA GLU A 80 7.41 -18.35 12.21
C GLU A 80 8.16 -19.65 11.93
N ASP A 81 7.47 -20.79 12.01
CA ASP A 81 8.04 -22.12 11.74
C ASP A 81 8.36 -22.38 10.26
N SER A 82 7.87 -21.54 9.38
CA SER A 82 8.03 -21.66 7.92
C SER A 82 8.92 -20.57 7.34
N ARG A 83 9.47 -19.71 8.18
CA ARG A 83 10.47 -18.71 7.78
C ARG A 83 11.77 -19.40 7.37
N LYS A 84 12.52 -18.80 6.45
CA LYS A 84 13.75 -19.35 5.86
C LYS A 84 13.54 -20.55 4.92
N GLU A 85 12.31 -20.89 4.59
CA GLU A 85 11.99 -21.92 3.59
C GLU A 85 11.83 -21.36 2.17
N GLY A 86 12.03 -20.07 1.99
CA GLY A 86 11.96 -19.39 0.69
C GLY A 86 10.56 -18.96 0.26
N TRP A 87 9.55 -19.04 1.12
CA TRP A 87 8.17 -18.66 0.77
C TRP A 87 8.03 -17.18 0.42
N GLY A 88 8.72 -16.30 1.14
CA GLY A 88 8.71 -14.87 0.85
C GLY A 88 9.16 -14.56 -0.57
N GLY A 89 10.29 -15.12 -0.99
CA GLY A 89 10.82 -14.95 -2.35
C GLY A 89 9.88 -15.51 -3.42
N ARG A 90 9.31 -16.69 -3.19
CA ARG A 90 8.34 -17.31 -4.11
C ARG A 90 7.06 -16.49 -4.24
N MET A 91 6.57 -15.92 -3.15
CA MET A 91 5.40 -15.03 -3.18
C MET A 91 5.71 -13.72 -3.91
N LEU A 92 6.91 -13.15 -3.74
CA LEU A 92 7.33 -11.98 -4.52
C LEU A 92 7.40 -12.28 -6.02
N GLU A 93 7.97 -13.42 -6.41
CA GLU A 93 8.02 -13.82 -7.82
C GLU A 93 6.62 -13.96 -8.42
N ALA A 94 5.70 -14.61 -7.70
CA ALA A 94 4.31 -14.74 -8.13
C ALA A 94 3.62 -13.37 -8.28
N THR A 95 3.87 -12.47 -7.34
CA THR A 95 3.33 -11.10 -7.36
C THR A 95 3.89 -10.31 -8.54
N GLU A 96 5.19 -10.37 -8.77
CA GLU A 96 5.85 -9.68 -9.89
C GLU A 96 5.35 -10.21 -11.25
N GLN A 97 5.13 -11.52 -11.35
CA GLN A 97 4.57 -12.12 -12.55
C GLN A 97 3.15 -11.63 -12.81
N LEU A 98 2.28 -11.66 -11.78
CA LEU A 98 0.93 -11.13 -11.88
C LEU A 98 0.91 -9.65 -12.28
N ALA A 99 1.79 -8.85 -11.68
CA ALA A 99 1.90 -7.43 -11.98
C ALA A 99 2.30 -7.20 -13.45
N ARG A 100 3.26 -7.96 -13.97
CA ARG A 100 3.65 -7.90 -15.39
C ARG A 100 2.49 -8.28 -16.31
N GLU A 101 1.76 -9.33 -16.00
CA GLU A 101 0.59 -9.77 -16.77
C GLU A 101 -0.52 -8.71 -16.81
N ARG A 102 -0.65 -7.92 -15.75
CA ARG A 102 -1.55 -6.77 -15.68
C ARG A 102 -0.99 -5.47 -16.28
N GLY A 103 0.20 -5.52 -16.88
CA GLY A 103 0.83 -4.38 -17.53
C GLY A 103 1.59 -3.43 -16.59
N CYS A 104 1.85 -3.83 -15.36
CA CYS A 104 2.62 -3.03 -14.42
C CYS A 104 4.09 -3.01 -14.78
N ARG A 105 4.73 -1.85 -14.57
CA ARG A 105 6.16 -1.61 -14.85
C ARG A 105 6.98 -1.40 -13.59
N GLN A 106 6.32 -1.28 -12.45
CA GLN A 106 6.97 -1.11 -11.16
C GLN A 106 6.12 -1.70 -10.05
N LEU A 107 6.79 -2.07 -8.96
CA LEU A 107 6.17 -2.57 -7.75
C LEU A 107 6.69 -1.80 -6.55
N LEU A 108 5.76 -1.34 -5.69
CA LEU A 108 6.03 -0.59 -4.47
C LEU A 108 5.75 -1.46 -3.25
N VAL A 109 6.61 -1.35 -2.25
CA VAL A 109 6.42 -1.99 -0.95
C VAL A 109 7.14 -1.17 0.12
N SER A 110 6.65 -1.21 1.35
CA SER A 110 7.38 -0.66 2.48
C SER A 110 7.59 -1.70 3.57
N SER A 111 8.61 -1.52 4.38
CA SER A 111 8.97 -2.39 5.49
C SER A 111 9.57 -1.57 6.62
N PHE A 112 9.06 -1.74 7.83
CA PHE A 112 9.68 -1.13 9.00
C PHE A 112 11.05 -1.73 9.27
N THR A 113 11.95 -0.93 9.83
CA THR A 113 13.33 -1.34 10.12
C THR A 113 13.43 -2.58 10.99
N PHE A 114 12.43 -2.84 11.86
CA PHE A 114 12.35 -4.06 12.69
C PHE A 114 11.69 -5.25 11.97
N GLN A 115 11.21 -5.09 10.75
CA GLN A 115 10.65 -6.17 9.94
C GLN A 115 11.74 -6.78 9.04
N ALA A 116 11.67 -6.57 7.73
CA ALA A 116 12.55 -7.25 6.78
C ALA A 116 13.02 -6.38 5.61
N PRO A 117 13.58 -5.16 5.84
CA PRO A 117 14.03 -4.32 4.72
C PRO A 117 15.11 -4.99 3.87
N ASP A 118 16.04 -5.75 4.48
CA ASP A 118 17.11 -6.44 3.75
C ASP A 118 16.60 -7.56 2.85
N PHE A 119 15.48 -8.18 3.19
CA PHE A 119 14.80 -9.15 2.34
C PHE A 119 14.42 -8.53 1.00
N TYR A 120 13.84 -7.34 1.00
CA TYR A 120 13.46 -6.64 -0.23
C TYR A 120 14.68 -6.21 -1.03
N ARG A 121 15.75 -5.73 -0.39
CA ARG A 121 17.01 -5.40 -1.07
C ARG A 121 17.61 -6.61 -1.79
N ARG A 122 17.62 -7.78 -1.13
CA ARG A 122 18.12 -9.02 -1.73
C ARG A 122 17.31 -9.47 -2.95
N HIS A 123 16.03 -9.08 -3.04
CA HIS A 123 15.15 -9.39 -4.17
C HIS A 123 15.09 -8.28 -5.22
N GLY A 124 16.03 -7.35 -5.21
CA GLY A 124 16.19 -6.34 -6.24
C GLY A 124 15.36 -5.07 -6.03
N TYR A 125 14.82 -4.86 -4.84
CA TYR A 125 14.10 -3.64 -4.48
C TYR A 125 15.09 -2.57 -4.03
N THR A 126 14.87 -1.35 -4.50
CA THR A 126 15.71 -0.18 -4.17
C THR A 126 14.95 0.73 -3.21
N GLU A 127 15.62 1.08 -2.11
CA GLU A 127 15.10 2.09 -1.19
C GLU A 127 15.08 3.47 -1.87
N PHE A 128 13.96 4.17 -1.81
CA PHE A 128 13.84 5.50 -2.38
C PHE A 128 13.38 6.56 -1.37
N ALA A 129 12.88 6.16 -0.19
CA ALA A 129 12.46 7.06 0.87
C ALA A 129 12.42 6.36 2.22
N ARG A 130 12.42 7.14 3.29
CA ARG A 130 12.19 6.69 4.67
C ARG A 130 11.27 7.64 5.40
N SER A 131 10.38 7.09 6.21
CA SER A 131 9.64 7.84 7.22
C SER A 131 10.24 7.53 8.58
N GLU A 132 11.05 8.45 9.09
CA GLU A 132 11.76 8.28 10.35
C GLU A 132 10.82 8.47 11.55
N GLY A 133 11.16 7.83 12.70
CA GLY A 133 10.41 7.98 13.94
C GLY A 133 9.03 7.32 13.92
N LEU A 134 8.89 6.20 13.22
CA LEU A 134 7.63 5.52 12.99
C LEU A 134 7.82 3.99 13.09
N PRO A 135 7.02 3.25 13.89
CA PRO A 135 5.99 3.72 14.83
C PRO A 135 6.56 4.21 16.17
N ILE A 136 7.85 4.08 16.35
CA ILE A 136 8.60 4.55 17.53
C ILE A 136 9.82 5.36 17.08
N GLU A 137 10.43 6.13 18.01
CA GLU A 137 11.50 7.09 17.71
C GLU A 137 12.70 6.46 16.98
N ASP A 138 13.11 5.25 17.36
CA ASP A 138 14.27 4.56 16.80
C ASP A 138 13.97 3.68 15.60
N ALA A 139 12.76 3.72 15.06
CA ALA A 139 12.35 2.97 13.90
C ALA A 139 12.02 3.87 12.71
N ALA A 140 12.00 3.27 11.52
CA ALA A 140 11.58 3.93 10.29
C ALA A 140 10.77 2.98 9.41
N ASP A 141 9.88 3.54 8.62
CA ASP A 141 9.25 2.84 7.51
C ASP A 141 10.08 3.09 6.25
N VAL A 142 10.63 2.03 5.70
CA VAL A 142 11.54 2.07 4.53
C VAL A 142 10.73 1.77 3.28
N HIS A 143 10.73 2.70 2.33
CA HIS A 143 9.95 2.60 1.09
C HIS A 143 10.81 2.10 -0.06
N PHE A 144 10.35 1.05 -0.72
CA PHE A 144 11.05 0.37 -1.80
C PHE A 144 10.29 0.41 -3.12
N VAL A 145 11.05 0.40 -4.21
CA VAL A 145 10.53 0.24 -5.57
C VAL A 145 11.38 -0.76 -6.33
N LYS A 146 10.73 -1.55 -7.17
CA LYS A 146 11.39 -2.41 -8.16
C LYS A 146 10.81 -2.17 -9.54
N ALA A 147 11.66 -1.94 -10.53
CA ALA A 147 11.27 -1.96 -11.94
C ALA A 147 10.98 -3.41 -12.37
N LEU A 148 9.89 -3.60 -13.06
CA LEU A 148 9.43 -4.92 -13.53
C LEU A 148 9.73 -5.16 -15.01
#